data_79d1537c2c4e2434f6cc47821c0a17e9
#
_entry.id   79d1537c2c4e2434f6cc47821c0a17e9
#
_cell.length_a   1.000
_cell.length_b   1.000
_cell.length_c   1.000
_cell.angle_alpha   90.00
_cell.angle_beta   90.00
_cell.angle_gamma   90.00
#
_symmetry.space_group_name_H-M   'P 1'
#
loop_
_entity.id
_entity.type
_entity.pdbx_description
1 polymer ?
#
loop_
_entity_poly.entity_id
_entity_poly.type
_entity_poly.pdbx_seq_one_letter_code
_entity_poly.pdbx_strand_id
1 'polypeptide(L)'
;MSLSTLARLAGVGKATLSGLENGTRNPTLETLYAITAQLGVPLTAVLSGPAAGPTVRGAAVTAVLLEVFEDTDATYELYRMLVAPGPEQLSPAHQPGVTEHIAVFAGVLRAGPVDAPLTAAAGEHLRWTSDVPHVYAAVGDEEVAASLLLRYPRR
;
A
#
# COMPACT_ATOMS: atom_id res chain seq x y z
N MET A 1 9.59 -12.96 22.39
CA MET A 1 10.81 -12.38 23.02
C MET A 1 10.37 -11.43 24.12
N SER A 2 11.03 -11.40 25.32
CA SER A 2 10.65 -10.46 26.38
C SER A 2 11.22 -9.06 26.14
N LEU A 3 10.57 -8.02 26.72
CA LEU A 3 11.06 -6.63 26.64
C LEU A 3 12.51 -6.50 27.13
N SER A 4 12.84 -7.17 28.23
CA SER A 4 14.23 -7.14 28.79
C SER A 4 15.23 -7.81 27.85
N THR A 5 14.83 -8.89 27.16
CA THR A 5 15.68 -9.57 26.19
C THR A 5 15.90 -8.69 24.96
N LEU A 6 14.86 -8.08 24.44
CA LEU A 6 14.96 -7.16 23.31
C LEU A 6 15.83 -5.94 23.63
N ALA A 7 15.60 -5.31 24.78
CA ALA A 7 16.39 -4.17 25.24
C ALA A 7 17.91 -4.50 25.29
N ARG A 8 18.25 -5.65 25.86
CA ARG A 8 19.65 -6.12 25.94
C ARG A 8 20.25 -6.38 24.56
N LEU A 9 19.52 -7.09 23.67
CA LEU A 9 20.00 -7.43 22.34
C LEU A 9 20.15 -6.19 21.44
N ALA A 10 19.23 -5.24 21.54
CA ALA A 10 19.26 -3.98 20.78
C ALA A 10 20.21 -2.93 21.38
N GLY A 11 20.83 -3.19 22.54
CA GLY A 11 21.67 -2.18 23.21
C GLY A 11 20.89 -0.96 23.71
N VAL A 12 19.57 -1.08 23.91
CA VAL A 12 18.66 0.00 24.31
C VAL A 12 18.29 -0.17 25.78
N GLY A 13 18.25 0.92 26.55
CA GLY A 13 17.82 0.87 27.94
C GLY A 13 16.39 0.31 28.07
N LYS A 14 16.16 -0.59 29.04
CA LYS A 14 14.82 -1.18 29.28
C LYS A 14 13.76 -0.11 29.53
N ALA A 15 14.09 0.96 30.29
CA ALA A 15 13.18 2.08 30.54
C ALA A 15 12.85 2.86 29.26
N THR A 16 13.81 2.98 28.33
CA THR A 16 13.60 3.61 27.02
C THR A 16 12.62 2.76 26.21
N LEU A 17 12.86 1.45 26.11
CA LEU A 17 12.00 0.55 25.35
C LEU A 17 10.58 0.51 25.92
N SER A 18 10.43 0.46 27.25
CA SER A 18 9.12 0.56 27.92
C SER A 18 8.43 1.90 27.63
N GLY A 19 9.17 2.99 27.61
CA GLY A 19 8.62 4.31 27.26
C GLY A 19 8.16 4.41 25.82
N LEU A 20 8.82 3.70 24.89
CA LEU A 20 8.38 3.62 23.49
C LEU A 20 7.07 2.84 23.36
N GLU A 21 6.96 1.66 24.01
CA GLU A 21 5.73 0.86 23.99
C GLU A 21 4.52 1.61 24.57
N ASN A 22 4.74 2.43 25.58
CA ASN A 22 3.69 3.24 26.24
C ASN A 22 3.45 4.60 25.57
N GLY A 23 4.16 4.92 24.45
CA GLY A 23 4.01 6.20 23.77
C GLY A 23 4.50 7.42 24.56
N THR A 24 5.27 7.22 25.64
CA THR A 24 5.79 8.30 26.51
C THR A 24 7.16 8.83 26.07
N ARG A 25 7.76 8.21 25.07
CA ARG A 25 9.04 8.62 24.48
C ARG A 25 9.02 8.50 22.97
N ASN A 26 9.68 9.43 22.30
CA ASN A 26 9.94 9.33 20.86
C ASN A 26 11.30 8.63 20.65
N PRO A 27 11.40 7.61 19.80
CA PRO A 27 12.66 6.97 19.47
C PRO A 27 13.52 7.86 18.56
N THR A 28 14.83 7.71 18.64
CA THR A 28 15.70 8.13 17.55
C THR A 28 15.69 7.10 16.43
N LEU A 29 16.14 7.47 15.24
CA LEU A 29 16.22 6.56 14.09
C LEU A 29 17.14 5.38 14.40
N GLU A 30 18.28 5.62 15.06
CA GLU A 30 19.23 4.61 15.50
C GLU A 30 18.58 3.61 16.48
N THR A 31 17.77 4.11 17.42
CA THR A 31 17.01 3.24 18.34
C THR A 31 16.05 2.34 17.60
N LEU A 32 15.33 2.87 16.59
CA LEU A 32 14.41 2.08 15.76
C LEU A 32 15.16 1.03 14.95
N TYR A 33 16.28 1.37 14.31
CA TYR A 33 17.11 0.41 13.59
C TYR A 33 17.62 -0.71 14.49
N ALA A 34 18.12 -0.38 15.69
CA ALA A 34 18.60 -1.38 16.63
C ALA A 34 17.50 -2.35 17.06
N ILE A 35 16.29 -1.87 17.29
CA ILE A 35 15.13 -2.67 17.68
C ILE A 35 14.67 -3.56 16.51
N THR A 36 14.49 -2.99 15.33
CA THR A 36 13.95 -3.71 14.16
C THR A 36 14.91 -4.78 13.65
N ALA A 37 16.22 -4.55 13.74
CA ALA A 37 17.24 -5.55 13.43
C ALA A 37 17.11 -6.80 14.32
N GLN A 38 16.81 -6.63 15.62
CA GLN A 38 16.60 -7.76 16.54
C GLN A 38 15.26 -8.46 16.36
N LEU A 39 14.26 -7.74 15.86
CA LEU A 39 12.93 -8.30 15.54
C LEU A 39 12.90 -8.98 14.15
N GLY A 40 13.92 -8.79 13.32
CA GLY A 40 13.95 -9.31 11.96
C GLY A 40 12.92 -8.66 11.04
N VAL A 41 12.50 -7.40 11.32
CA VAL A 41 11.53 -6.66 10.52
C VAL A 41 12.18 -5.41 9.90
N PRO A 42 11.71 -4.95 8.74
CA PRO A 42 12.21 -3.70 8.17
C PRO A 42 11.80 -2.51 9.03
N LEU A 43 12.59 -1.42 8.99
CA LEU A 43 12.31 -0.19 9.73
C LEU A 43 10.91 0.36 9.44
N THR A 44 10.46 0.25 8.21
CA THR A 44 9.12 0.67 7.77
C THR A 44 7.99 0.00 8.55
N ALA A 45 8.18 -1.22 9.06
CA ALA A 45 7.18 -1.92 9.86
C ALA A 45 6.87 -1.24 11.21
N VAL A 46 7.79 -0.42 11.73
CA VAL A 46 7.62 0.32 12.99
C VAL A 46 7.37 1.81 12.78
N LEU A 47 7.75 2.34 11.62
CA LEU A 47 7.43 3.72 11.21
C LEU A 47 6.00 3.82 10.65
N SER A 48 5.54 2.77 10.02
CA SER A 48 4.14 2.62 9.65
C SER A 48 3.39 2.22 10.92
N GLY A 49 2.75 3.19 11.57
CA GLY A 49 1.67 2.88 12.53
C GLY A 49 0.67 1.94 11.87
N PRO A 50 -0.32 1.36 12.60
CA PRO A 50 -1.32 0.50 11.99
C PRO A 50 -1.96 1.25 10.82
N ALA A 51 -1.52 0.92 9.63
CA ALA A 51 -1.85 1.34 8.30
C ALA A 51 -2.93 2.45 8.21
N ALA A 52 -2.53 3.67 8.37
CA ALA A 52 -3.36 4.79 7.98
C ALA A 52 -2.54 5.80 7.19
N GLY A 53 -1.97 5.35 6.07
CA GLY A 53 -1.73 6.27 4.97
C GLY A 53 -3.07 6.89 4.54
N PRO A 54 -3.06 8.01 3.80
CA PRO A 54 -4.28 8.62 3.26
C PRO A 54 -5.13 7.55 2.60
N THR A 55 -6.39 7.45 3.03
CA THR A 55 -7.35 6.50 2.47
C THR A 55 -8.23 7.22 1.49
N VAL A 56 -8.26 6.75 0.25
CA VAL A 56 -9.19 7.18 -0.79
C VAL A 56 -10.35 6.21 -0.84
N ARG A 57 -11.57 6.72 -0.81
CA ARG A 57 -12.81 5.92 -0.90
C ARG A 57 -13.63 6.39 -2.09
N GLY A 58 -14.00 5.46 -2.93
CA GLY A 58 -14.92 5.68 -4.04
C GLY A 58 -16.18 4.83 -3.90
N ALA A 59 -16.92 4.68 -4.98
CA ALA A 59 -18.16 3.89 -5.00
C ALA A 59 -17.93 2.40 -4.73
N ALA A 60 -16.88 1.82 -5.30
CA ALA A 60 -16.50 0.42 -5.13
C ALA A 60 -15.12 0.27 -4.47
N VAL A 61 -14.19 1.19 -4.71
CA VAL A 61 -12.79 1.08 -4.33
C VAL A 61 -12.52 1.75 -3.00
N THR A 62 -11.79 1.05 -2.13
CA THR A 62 -11.09 1.63 -0.99
C THR A 62 -9.60 1.41 -1.20
N ALA A 63 -8.82 2.50 -1.33
CA ALA A 63 -7.39 2.46 -1.51
C ALA A 63 -6.67 3.17 -0.36
N VAL A 64 -5.69 2.50 0.24
CA VAL A 64 -4.84 3.05 1.30
C VAL A 64 -3.44 3.22 0.73
N LEU A 65 -2.95 4.45 0.71
CA LEU A 65 -1.58 4.74 0.29
C LEU A 65 -0.59 4.09 1.26
N LEU A 66 0.28 3.23 0.75
CA LEU A 66 1.31 2.54 1.53
C LEU A 66 2.64 3.27 1.45
N GLU A 67 3.00 3.75 0.25
CA GLU A 67 4.30 4.34 -0.01
C GLU A 67 4.25 5.28 -1.23
N VAL A 68 5.05 6.35 -1.19
CA VAL A 68 5.40 7.17 -2.35
C VAL A 68 6.91 7.10 -2.50
N PHE A 69 7.40 6.75 -3.68
CA PHE A 69 8.81 6.72 -3.98
C PHE A 69 9.11 7.26 -5.38
N GLU A 70 10.35 7.58 -5.63
CA GLU A 70 10.75 8.27 -6.86
C GLU A 70 12.02 7.64 -7.43
N ASP A 71 12.13 7.64 -8.76
CA ASP A 71 13.36 7.43 -9.48
C ASP A 71 13.68 8.62 -10.39
N THR A 72 14.66 8.47 -11.30
CA THR A 72 15.04 9.53 -12.26
C THR A 72 13.91 9.90 -13.21
N ASP A 73 13.01 8.98 -13.51
CA ASP A 73 12.06 9.07 -14.62
C ASP A 73 10.61 9.19 -14.18
N ALA A 74 10.31 8.85 -12.91
CA ALA A 74 8.94 8.82 -12.44
C ALA A 74 8.80 8.99 -10.92
N THR A 75 7.59 9.37 -10.50
CA THR A 75 7.08 9.21 -9.15
C THR A 75 6.11 8.04 -9.12
N TYR A 76 6.16 7.27 -8.06
CA TYR A 76 5.32 6.08 -7.86
C TYR A 76 4.50 6.21 -6.59
N GLU A 77 3.24 5.78 -6.66
CA GLU A 77 2.36 5.64 -5.51
C GLU A 77 1.90 4.20 -5.41
N LEU A 78 2.22 3.55 -4.29
CA LEU A 78 1.80 2.18 -4.01
C LEU A 78 0.63 2.19 -3.03
N TYR A 79 -0.45 1.51 -3.40
CA TYR A 79 -1.66 1.38 -2.60
C TYR A 79 -1.97 -0.09 -2.29
N ARG A 80 -2.55 -0.32 -1.12
CA ARG A 80 -3.40 -1.47 -0.86
C ARG A 80 -4.80 -1.11 -1.32
N MET A 81 -5.40 -1.93 -2.16
CA MET A 81 -6.72 -1.70 -2.75
C MET A 81 -7.68 -2.83 -2.40
N LEU A 82 -8.89 -2.45 -2.01
CA LEU A 82 -10.04 -3.34 -1.89
C LEU A 82 -11.13 -2.86 -2.83
N VAL A 83 -11.80 -3.79 -3.51
CA VAL A 83 -12.94 -3.50 -4.39
C VAL A 83 -14.14 -4.30 -3.89
N ALA A 84 -15.16 -3.58 -3.44
CA ALA A 84 -16.39 -4.19 -2.93
C ALA A 84 -17.19 -4.83 -4.08
N PRO A 85 -17.83 -5.99 -3.85
CA PRO A 85 -18.74 -6.58 -4.84
C PRO A 85 -19.99 -5.72 -5.02
N GLY A 86 -20.55 -5.76 -6.21
CA GLY A 86 -21.79 -5.10 -6.60
C GLY A 86 -21.61 -3.77 -7.31
N PRO A 87 -21.10 -2.67 -6.69
CA PRO A 87 -20.93 -1.42 -7.41
C PRO A 87 -19.73 -1.44 -8.36
N GLU A 88 -19.84 -0.64 -9.42
CA GLU A 88 -18.71 -0.30 -10.30
C GLU A 88 -18.22 1.09 -9.97
N GLN A 89 -16.93 1.30 -9.99
CA GLN A 89 -16.33 2.62 -9.89
C GLN A 89 -15.83 3.08 -11.23
N LEU A 90 -16.31 4.24 -11.65
CA LEU A 90 -15.76 5.00 -12.77
C LEU A 90 -14.78 6.05 -12.22
N SER A 91 -13.55 6.03 -12.72
CA SER A 91 -12.51 6.98 -12.39
C SER A 91 -12.18 7.87 -13.60
N PRO A 92 -11.93 9.17 -13.40
CA PRO A 92 -11.50 10.05 -14.47
C PRO A 92 -10.09 9.71 -14.96
N ALA A 93 -9.75 10.19 -16.16
CA ALA A 93 -8.39 10.09 -16.68
C ALA A 93 -7.38 10.76 -15.76
N HIS A 94 -6.23 10.13 -15.58
CA HIS A 94 -5.05 10.74 -14.98
C HIS A 94 -4.31 11.65 -15.98
N GLN A 95 -3.18 12.19 -15.56
CA GLN A 95 -2.31 12.97 -16.45
C GLN A 95 -1.76 12.10 -17.58
N PRO A 96 -1.41 12.70 -18.76
CA PRO A 96 -0.84 11.95 -19.86
C PRO A 96 0.38 11.12 -19.48
N GLY A 97 0.36 9.85 -19.88
CA GLY A 97 1.44 8.89 -19.65
C GLY A 97 1.46 8.21 -18.30
N VAL A 98 0.49 8.50 -17.42
CA VAL A 98 0.33 7.74 -16.16
C VAL A 98 -0.07 6.31 -16.49
N THR A 99 0.56 5.36 -15.83
CA THR A 99 0.24 3.93 -15.95
C THR A 99 -0.16 3.35 -14.61
N GLU A 100 -1.12 2.44 -14.66
CA GLU A 100 -1.53 1.64 -13.52
C GLU A 100 -1.11 0.19 -13.67
N HIS A 101 -0.69 -0.38 -12.56
CA HIS A 101 -0.32 -1.78 -12.42
C HIS A 101 -1.08 -2.34 -11.22
N ILE A 102 -1.82 -3.41 -11.41
CA ILE A 102 -2.57 -4.06 -10.34
C ILE A 102 -2.18 -5.53 -10.25
N ALA A 103 -1.76 -5.97 -9.08
CA ALA A 103 -1.62 -7.38 -8.76
C ALA A 103 -2.77 -7.82 -7.87
N VAL A 104 -3.53 -8.82 -8.29
CA VAL A 104 -4.70 -9.34 -7.59
C VAL A 104 -4.27 -10.44 -6.63
N PHE A 105 -4.68 -10.36 -5.37
CA PHE A 105 -4.37 -11.36 -4.32
C PHE A 105 -5.56 -12.23 -3.97
N ALA A 106 -6.80 -11.69 -4.10
CA ALA A 106 -8.03 -12.43 -3.85
C ALA A 106 -9.16 -11.87 -4.72
N GLY A 107 -10.12 -12.72 -5.06
CA GLY A 107 -11.25 -12.39 -5.91
C GLY A 107 -10.90 -12.29 -7.39
N VAL A 108 -11.81 -11.73 -8.18
CA VAL A 108 -11.65 -11.48 -9.62
C VAL A 108 -11.95 -10.01 -9.88
N LEU A 109 -10.98 -9.30 -10.43
CA LEU A 109 -11.06 -7.87 -10.73
C LEU A 109 -11.34 -7.67 -12.23
N ARG A 110 -12.30 -6.79 -12.55
CA ARG A 110 -12.43 -6.16 -13.85
C ARG A 110 -12.00 -4.71 -13.73
N ALA A 111 -10.96 -4.30 -14.46
CA ALA A 111 -10.42 -2.95 -14.40
C ALA A 111 -9.74 -2.52 -15.71
N GLY A 112 -9.58 -1.22 -15.90
CA GLY A 112 -8.92 -0.65 -17.07
C GLY A 112 -9.78 0.35 -17.84
N PRO A 113 -9.38 0.72 -19.07
CA PRO A 113 -10.13 1.67 -19.89
C PRO A 113 -11.60 1.27 -20.04
N VAL A 114 -12.50 2.25 -19.96
CA VAL A 114 -13.98 2.00 -20.07
C VAL A 114 -14.32 1.18 -21.31
N ASP A 115 -13.69 1.52 -22.44
CA ASP A 115 -13.98 0.89 -23.74
C ASP A 115 -13.34 -0.49 -23.92
N ALA A 116 -12.35 -0.85 -23.08
CA ALA A 116 -11.63 -2.11 -23.18
C ALA A 116 -11.13 -2.57 -21.80
N PRO A 117 -12.02 -2.86 -20.84
CA PRO A 117 -11.62 -3.30 -19.52
C PRO A 117 -11.01 -4.71 -19.60
N LEU A 118 -10.02 -4.93 -18.71
CA LEU A 118 -9.33 -6.20 -18.56
C LEU A 118 -9.89 -6.94 -17.34
N THR A 119 -9.69 -8.25 -17.28
CA THR A 119 -10.07 -9.07 -16.12
C THR A 119 -8.86 -9.86 -15.62
N ALA A 120 -8.69 -9.94 -14.31
CA ALA A 120 -7.67 -10.75 -13.66
C ALA A 120 -8.21 -11.40 -12.39
N ALA A 121 -7.84 -12.66 -12.19
CA ALA A 121 -8.08 -13.43 -10.99
C ALA A 121 -6.89 -13.33 -10.02
N ALA A 122 -7.04 -13.91 -8.82
CA ALA A 122 -5.96 -14.00 -7.84
C ALA A 122 -4.69 -14.63 -8.44
N GLY A 123 -3.54 -13.98 -8.22
CA GLY A 123 -2.24 -14.34 -8.78
C GLY A 123 -1.93 -13.71 -10.15
N GLU A 124 -2.89 -13.03 -10.76
CA GLU A 124 -2.71 -12.36 -12.05
C GLU A 124 -2.43 -10.86 -11.88
N HIS A 125 -1.98 -10.24 -12.97
CA HIS A 125 -1.58 -8.84 -13.02
C HIS A 125 -2.22 -8.13 -14.21
N LEU A 126 -2.70 -6.91 -13.99
CA LEU A 126 -3.20 -5.99 -15.01
C LEU A 126 -2.29 -4.78 -15.15
N ARG A 127 -2.22 -4.24 -16.37
CA ARG A 127 -1.53 -2.99 -16.64
C ARG A 127 -2.22 -2.25 -17.78
N TRP A 128 -2.37 -0.92 -17.65
CA TRP A 128 -2.83 -0.04 -18.73
C TRP A 128 -2.29 1.38 -18.55
N THR A 129 -2.40 2.19 -19.61
CA THR A 129 -2.17 3.64 -19.54
C THR A 129 -3.48 4.28 -19.08
N SER A 130 -3.45 4.95 -17.93
CA SER A 130 -4.65 5.47 -17.26
C SER A 130 -4.93 6.95 -17.54
N ASP A 131 -4.42 7.47 -18.63
CA ASP A 131 -4.75 8.80 -19.18
C ASP A 131 -6.10 8.86 -19.93
N VAL A 132 -6.92 7.85 -19.74
CA VAL A 132 -8.31 7.73 -20.20
C VAL A 132 -9.24 7.38 -19.03
N PRO A 133 -10.55 7.66 -19.12
CA PRO A 133 -11.52 7.18 -18.12
C PRO A 133 -11.45 5.65 -17.99
N HIS A 134 -11.47 5.16 -16.76
CA HIS A 134 -11.27 3.74 -16.47
C HIS A 134 -12.18 3.27 -15.34
N VAL A 135 -12.41 1.97 -15.27
CA VAL A 135 -13.33 1.33 -14.33
C VAL A 135 -12.62 0.36 -13.41
N TYR A 136 -13.25 0.12 -12.25
CA TYR A 136 -12.94 -0.98 -11.34
C TYR A 136 -14.23 -1.62 -10.86
N ALA A 137 -14.30 -2.94 -10.91
CA ALA A 137 -15.41 -3.72 -10.40
C ALA A 137 -14.94 -5.10 -9.93
N ALA A 138 -15.46 -5.57 -8.83
CA ALA A 138 -15.35 -6.97 -8.47
C ALA A 138 -16.28 -7.80 -9.36
N VAL A 139 -15.79 -8.94 -9.85
CA VAL A 139 -16.59 -9.91 -10.63
C VAL A 139 -17.06 -11.00 -9.68
N GLY A 140 -18.38 -11.16 -9.54
CA GLY A 140 -18.98 -12.08 -8.56
C GLY A 140 -19.27 -11.41 -7.23
N ASP A 141 -19.39 -12.22 -6.19
CA ASP A 141 -19.87 -11.80 -4.87
C ASP A 141 -18.75 -11.62 -3.83
N GLU A 142 -17.49 -11.85 -4.23
CA GLU A 142 -16.33 -11.74 -3.34
C GLU A 142 -15.65 -10.38 -3.47
N GLU A 143 -15.20 -9.84 -2.34
CA GLU A 143 -14.35 -8.65 -2.32
C GLU A 143 -13.00 -8.95 -2.98
N VAL A 144 -12.54 -8.05 -3.83
CA VAL A 144 -11.20 -8.13 -4.42
C VAL A 144 -10.19 -7.48 -3.48
N ALA A 145 -9.09 -8.19 -3.21
CA ALA A 145 -7.91 -7.63 -2.57
C ALA A 145 -6.76 -7.56 -3.57
N ALA A 146 -6.14 -6.38 -3.68
CA ALA A 146 -5.09 -6.12 -4.67
C ALA A 146 -4.07 -5.10 -4.16
N SER A 147 -2.92 -5.01 -4.82
CA SER A 147 -2.09 -3.81 -4.80
C SER A 147 -2.28 -3.02 -6.09
N LEU A 148 -2.27 -1.70 -5.96
CA LEU A 148 -2.29 -0.77 -7.09
C LEU A 148 -1.01 0.06 -7.03
N LEU A 149 -0.25 0.07 -8.13
CA LEU A 149 0.90 0.93 -8.33
C LEU A 149 0.60 1.91 -9.46
N LEU A 150 0.57 3.21 -9.14
CA LEU A 150 0.53 4.28 -10.13
C LEU A 150 1.95 4.76 -10.42
N ARG A 151 2.27 4.91 -11.69
CA ARG A 151 3.52 5.50 -12.16
C ARG A 151 3.23 6.80 -12.89
N TYR A 152 3.72 7.90 -12.37
CA TYR A 152 3.62 9.25 -12.93
C TYR A 152 4.95 9.59 -13.61
N PRO A 153 5.02 9.69 -14.95
CA PRO A 153 6.25 10.04 -15.63
C PRO A 153 6.64 11.50 -15.29
N ARG A 154 7.93 11.73 -15.04
CA ARG A 154 8.48 13.08 -14.94
C ARG A 154 8.57 13.68 -16.34
N ARG A 155 8.29 14.97 -16.43
CA ARG A 155 8.41 15.76 -17.66
C ARG A 155 9.81 16.38 -17.76
#